data_4a8e72170bf22f5d610503679702bf70
#
_entry.id   4a8e72170bf22f5d610503679702bf70
#
_cell.length_a   1.000
_cell.length_b   1.000
_cell.length_c   1.000
_cell.angle_alpha   90.00
_cell.angle_beta   90.00
_cell.angle_gamma   90.00
#
_symmetry.space_group_name_H-M   'P 1'
#
loop_
_entity.id
_entity.type
_entity.pdbx_description
1 polymer ?
#
loop_
_entity_poly.entity_id
_entity_poly.type
_entity_poly.pdbx_seq_one_letter_code
_entity_poly.pdbx_strand_id
1 'polypeptide(L)'
;NGQGFGGAGGFGGQGFGGFDDIFGDIFGDMFGGGFSGGSRQRRRGPERGADIKQRVNISFEEAAFGKKVQVKINRSEECDQCHGSGAKPGTSKKTCPTCHGSGQVQSVQRTPFGNIASTRTCSTCNGEGEVIDSPCSKCHGKGSIRKTKTIEVDIPAGIDNGQMIKLGGQGELGTRGGPRGDLYIEVNVQSHPLFTRDGYDVYLEMPITFAQATLGDKIQVPTLDGKVEYEVPEGTQTGTVFRLKGKGIPKLKSNVRGDQYVKVTVEIPKKLNEKQKELVREFAKECGQEVHQRQKTLSDKIDNFFKNLKKK
;
A
#
# COMPACT_ATOMS: atom_id res chain seq x y z
N ASN A 1 -68.65 -24.59 5.57
CA ASN A 1 -68.02 -25.68 4.84
C ASN A 1 -66.77 -25.13 4.15
N GLY A 2 -65.65 -25.37 4.49
CA GLY A 2 -64.93 -26.46 4.99
C GLY A 2 -63.47 -26.17 4.69
N GLN A 3 -62.65 -26.26 5.73
CA GLN A 3 -61.38 -26.94 5.83
C GLN A 3 -60.26 -26.48 4.85
N GLY A 4 -59.13 -25.97 5.27
CA GLY A 4 -58.30 -26.44 6.35
C GLY A 4 -57.08 -27.20 5.80
N PHE A 5 -55.89 -26.75 6.14
CA PHE A 5 -54.59 -27.44 6.28
C PHE A 5 -53.52 -26.40 6.10
N GLY A 6 -52.66 -26.04 7.00
CA GLY A 6 -52.06 -26.78 8.09
C GLY A 6 -50.59 -27.07 7.80
N GLY A 7 -49.71 -26.58 8.66
CA GLY A 7 -48.36 -27.10 8.82
C GLY A 7 -47.27 -26.17 8.34
N ALA A 8 -46.62 -25.45 9.18
CA ALA A 8 -45.59 -25.82 10.18
C ALA A 8 -44.20 -25.89 9.57
N GLY A 9 -43.30 -25.20 10.19
CA GLY A 9 -41.87 -25.44 10.07
C GLY A 9 -41.01 -24.20 10.22
N GLY A 10 -40.91 -23.66 11.44
CA GLY A 10 -39.86 -22.68 11.78
C GLY A 10 -38.51 -23.37 11.82
N PHE A 11 -37.53 -22.68 11.33
CA PHE A 11 -36.14 -22.91 11.72
C PHE A 11 -35.50 -21.57 12.02
N GLY A 12 -35.31 -21.30 13.29
CA GLY A 12 -34.53 -20.22 13.78
C GLY A 12 -33.04 -20.57 13.57
N GLY A 13 -32.27 -19.60 13.13
CA GLY A 13 -30.85 -19.70 12.93
C GLY A 13 -30.23 -18.33 12.93
N GLN A 14 -29.65 -17.98 13.98
CA GLN A 14 -28.94 -16.82 14.46
C GLN A 14 -27.86 -16.32 13.51
N GLY A 15 -27.87 -15.02 13.17
CA GLY A 15 -26.71 -14.14 13.11
C GLY A 15 -25.70 -14.34 11.98
N PHE A 16 -25.83 -13.58 10.93
CA PHE A 16 -24.71 -12.98 10.21
C PHE A 16 -25.24 -11.74 9.47
N GLY A 17 -25.24 -10.59 10.17
CA GLY A 17 -25.43 -9.29 9.55
C GLY A 17 -24.19 -8.92 8.75
N GLY A 18 -24.37 -8.55 7.49
CA GLY A 18 -23.32 -7.92 6.73
C GLY A 18 -23.24 -8.19 5.23
N PHE A 19 -24.14 -8.97 4.64
CA PHE A 19 -24.09 -9.26 3.20
C PHE A 19 -25.28 -8.76 2.39
N ASP A 20 -26.29 -8.16 3.01
CA ASP A 20 -27.50 -7.72 2.30
C ASP A 20 -27.32 -6.41 1.52
N ASP A 21 -26.41 -5.52 1.92
CA ASP A 21 -26.21 -4.24 1.23
C ASP A 21 -25.42 -4.33 -0.09
N ILE A 22 -24.69 -5.42 -0.32
CA ILE A 22 -23.90 -5.59 -1.56
C ILE A 22 -24.68 -6.33 -2.64
N PHE A 23 -25.65 -7.17 -2.27
CA PHE A 23 -26.47 -7.90 -3.22
C PHE A 23 -27.69 -7.11 -3.74
N GLY A 24 -28.17 -6.12 -2.98
CA GLY A 24 -29.30 -5.28 -3.38
C GLY A 24 -29.02 -4.41 -4.60
N ASP A 25 -27.79 -3.88 -4.71
CA ASP A 25 -27.43 -2.98 -5.80
C ASP A 25 -27.09 -3.69 -7.13
N ILE A 26 -26.69 -4.96 -7.08
CA ILE A 26 -26.29 -5.71 -8.30
C ILE A 26 -27.48 -6.50 -8.89
N PHE A 27 -28.39 -6.98 -8.05
CA PHE A 27 -29.53 -7.79 -8.53
C PHE A 27 -30.78 -6.98 -8.83
N GLY A 28 -30.96 -5.80 -8.24
CA GLY A 28 -32.08 -4.90 -8.52
C GLY A 28 -32.07 -4.35 -9.95
N ASP A 29 -30.92 -4.23 -10.57
CA ASP A 29 -30.74 -3.66 -11.92
C ASP A 29 -30.87 -4.72 -13.04
N MET A 30 -30.84 -6.03 -12.71
CA MET A 30 -30.84 -7.10 -13.71
C MET A 30 -32.19 -7.87 -13.84
N PHE A 31 -33.09 -7.79 -12.85
CA PHE A 31 -34.33 -8.59 -12.85
C PHE A 31 -35.66 -7.84 -12.60
N GLY A 32 -35.60 -6.51 -12.40
CA GLY A 32 -36.77 -5.67 -12.23
C GLY A 32 -37.30 -5.09 -13.55
N GLY A 33 -38.12 -5.83 -14.22
CA GLY A 33 -38.78 -5.64 -15.47
C GLY A 33 -39.04 -4.24 -15.99
N GLY A 34 -39.03 -4.14 -17.29
CA GLY A 34 -39.61 -3.03 -18.02
C GLY A 34 -38.69 -2.44 -19.05
N PHE A 35 -38.80 -2.86 -20.24
CA PHE A 35 -38.36 -2.23 -21.46
C PHE A 35 -38.82 -0.75 -21.49
N SER A 36 -38.11 0.12 -20.79
CA SER A 36 -38.16 1.55 -20.99
C SER A 36 -36.78 1.96 -21.41
N GLY A 37 -36.53 1.99 -22.74
CA GLY A 37 -35.34 2.53 -23.38
C GLY A 37 -35.18 4.03 -23.12
N GLY A 38 -34.98 4.41 -21.88
CA GLY A 38 -34.47 5.71 -21.48
C GLY A 38 -32.97 5.71 -21.59
N SER A 39 -32.43 6.19 -22.74
CA SER A 39 -31.03 6.58 -22.82
C SER A 39 -30.77 7.51 -21.65
N ARG A 40 -30.01 7.05 -20.63
CA ARG A 40 -29.52 7.92 -19.56
C ARG A 40 -28.71 9.04 -20.21
N GLN A 41 -29.38 10.14 -20.42
CA GLN A 41 -28.80 11.36 -20.92
C GLN A 41 -27.70 11.74 -19.95
N ARG A 42 -26.44 11.47 -20.30
CA ARG A 42 -25.28 11.86 -19.49
C ARG A 42 -25.42 13.35 -19.23
N ARG A 43 -25.77 13.67 -17.98
CA ARG A 43 -25.91 15.06 -17.53
C ARG A 43 -24.58 15.75 -17.80
N ARG A 44 -24.64 16.82 -18.61
CA ARG A 44 -23.49 17.64 -19.00
C ARG A 44 -23.05 18.60 -17.88
N GLY A 45 -23.06 18.13 -16.64
CA GLY A 45 -22.58 18.90 -15.49
C GLY A 45 -21.05 18.97 -15.41
N PRO A 46 -20.54 19.77 -14.47
CA PRO A 46 -19.13 19.74 -14.09
C PRO A 46 -18.71 18.32 -13.72
N GLU A 47 -17.60 17.87 -14.27
CA GLU A 47 -17.06 16.53 -13.97
C GLU A 47 -15.75 16.68 -13.23
N ARG A 48 -15.59 15.90 -12.13
CA ARG A 48 -14.37 15.88 -11.34
C ARG A 48 -13.21 15.30 -12.16
N GLY A 49 -12.02 15.90 -12.03
CA GLY A 49 -10.80 15.38 -12.62
C GLY A 49 -10.41 14.01 -12.06
N ALA A 50 -9.65 13.27 -12.85
CA ALA A 50 -9.13 11.98 -12.44
C ALA A 50 -8.12 12.12 -11.29
N ASP A 51 -8.10 11.11 -10.41
CA ASP A 51 -7.09 11.03 -9.37
C ASP A 51 -5.75 10.56 -9.94
N ILE A 52 -4.65 11.07 -9.39
CA ILE A 52 -3.28 10.71 -9.77
C ILE A 52 -2.71 9.83 -8.67
N LYS A 53 -2.07 8.73 -9.04
CA LYS A 53 -1.28 7.90 -8.12
C LYS A 53 0.19 8.04 -8.45
N GLN A 54 1.01 8.27 -7.43
CA GLN A 54 2.47 8.38 -7.54
C GLN A 54 3.11 7.56 -6.44
N ARG A 55 4.15 6.78 -6.78
CA ARG A 55 4.93 6.02 -5.80
C ARG A 55 6.17 6.80 -5.41
N VAL A 56 6.49 6.78 -4.10
CA VAL A 56 7.69 7.40 -3.53
C VAL A 56 8.44 6.36 -2.73
N ASN A 57 9.74 6.20 -3.01
CA ASN A 57 10.63 5.33 -2.25
C ASN A 57 11.30 6.14 -1.15
N ILE A 58 11.28 5.61 0.05
CA ILE A 58 11.92 6.18 1.23
C ILE A 58 12.75 5.12 1.94
N SER A 59 13.75 5.54 2.72
CA SER A 59 14.52 4.62 3.54
C SER A 59 13.72 4.17 4.78
N PHE A 60 14.22 3.16 5.46
CA PHE A 60 13.63 2.64 6.69
C PHE A 60 13.60 3.72 7.80
N GLU A 61 14.69 4.47 7.95
CA GLU A 61 14.81 5.55 8.93
C GLU A 61 13.87 6.72 8.58
N GLU A 62 13.76 7.05 7.29
CA GLU A 62 12.83 8.09 6.82
C GLU A 62 11.38 7.71 7.10
N ALA A 63 11.04 6.43 6.99
CA ALA A 63 9.72 5.93 7.37
C ALA A 63 9.50 5.96 8.90
N ALA A 64 10.55 5.69 9.69
CA ALA A 64 10.47 5.72 11.15
C ALA A 64 10.30 7.15 11.68
N PHE A 65 11.08 8.12 11.19
CA PHE A 65 11.14 9.47 11.73
C PHE A 65 10.30 10.50 10.96
N GLY A 66 9.82 10.12 9.78
CA GLY A 66 9.14 11.03 8.87
C GLY A 66 10.09 11.87 8.04
N LYS A 67 9.63 12.36 6.91
CA LYS A 67 10.40 13.20 5.98
C LYS A 67 9.51 14.04 5.11
N LYS A 68 9.97 15.24 4.77
CA LYS A 68 9.40 16.03 3.68
C LYS A 68 10.03 15.66 2.35
N VAL A 69 9.22 15.28 1.39
CA VAL A 69 9.68 14.83 0.06
C VAL A 69 9.06 15.71 -1.01
N GLN A 70 9.85 16.08 -1.99
CA GLN A 70 9.36 16.78 -3.18
C GLN A 70 9.02 15.79 -4.28
N VAL A 71 7.77 15.75 -4.68
CA VAL A 71 7.24 14.86 -5.71
C VAL A 71 6.93 15.67 -6.97
N LYS A 72 7.51 15.27 -8.09
CA LYS A 72 7.23 15.87 -9.40
C LYS A 72 6.11 15.08 -10.07
N ILE A 73 5.01 15.75 -10.38
CA ILE A 73 3.87 15.17 -11.10
C ILE A 73 3.61 15.93 -12.39
N ASN A 74 3.20 15.20 -13.41
CA ASN A 74 2.73 15.78 -14.67
C ASN A 74 1.21 15.75 -14.66
N ARG A 75 0.60 16.94 -14.65
CA ARG A 75 -0.86 17.06 -14.65
C ARG A 75 -1.34 18.18 -15.56
N SER A 76 -2.60 18.14 -15.89
CA SER A 76 -3.27 19.20 -16.62
C SER A 76 -3.51 20.39 -15.71
N GLU A 77 -3.06 21.55 -16.14
CA GLU A 77 -3.29 22.85 -15.52
C GLU A 77 -4.11 23.72 -16.47
N GLU A 78 -4.84 24.67 -15.93
CA GLU A 78 -5.50 25.68 -16.78
C GLU A 78 -4.47 26.41 -17.64
N CYS A 79 -4.84 26.64 -18.86
CA CYS A 79 -4.01 27.44 -19.78
C CYS A 79 -3.92 28.88 -19.28
N ASP A 80 -2.74 29.33 -18.96
CA ASP A 80 -2.46 30.66 -18.44
C ASP A 80 -2.74 31.78 -19.45
N GLN A 81 -2.89 31.47 -20.74
CA GLN A 81 -3.18 32.43 -21.77
C GLN A 81 -4.69 32.64 -21.97
N CYS A 82 -5.50 31.61 -21.89
CA CYS A 82 -6.95 31.68 -22.11
C CYS A 82 -7.80 31.38 -20.87
N HIS A 83 -7.17 31.10 -19.73
CA HIS A 83 -7.83 30.84 -18.44
C HIS A 83 -8.97 29.82 -18.56
N GLY A 84 -8.67 28.67 -19.19
CA GLY A 84 -9.62 27.57 -19.35
C GLY A 84 -10.62 27.68 -20.50
N SER A 85 -10.78 28.85 -21.14
CA SER A 85 -11.77 29.05 -22.21
C SER A 85 -11.46 28.28 -23.49
N GLY A 86 -10.19 28.01 -23.77
CA GLY A 86 -9.75 27.45 -25.06
C GLY A 86 -9.77 28.44 -26.22
N ALA A 87 -10.42 29.61 -26.09
CA ALA A 87 -10.49 30.64 -27.11
C ALA A 87 -9.28 31.59 -27.02
N LYS A 88 -8.93 32.21 -28.13
CA LYS A 88 -7.89 33.25 -28.19
C LYS A 88 -8.27 34.41 -27.26
N PRO A 89 -7.34 34.99 -26.49
CA PRO A 89 -7.62 36.18 -25.68
C PRO A 89 -8.34 37.28 -26.47
N GLY A 90 -9.40 37.83 -25.87
CA GLY A 90 -10.28 38.81 -26.54
C GLY A 90 -11.38 38.19 -27.41
N THR A 91 -11.46 36.87 -27.52
CA THR A 91 -12.55 36.15 -28.16
C THR A 91 -13.26 35.20 -27.18
N SER A 92 -14.49 34.84 -27.47
CA SER A 92 -15.30 33.94 -26.65
C SER A 92 -15.77 32.74 -27.46
N LYS A 93 -16.18 31.68 -26.75
CA LYS A 93 -16.91 30.56 -27.32
C LYS A 93 -18.26 31.06 -27.85
N LYS A 94 -18.72 30.51 -28.97
CA LYS A 94 -20.02 30.79 -29.56
C LYS A 94 -20.94 29.59 -29.45
N THR A 95 -22.21 29.82 -29.32
CA THR A 95 -23.21 28.73 -29.37
C THR A 95 -23.10 28.01 -30.72
N CYS A 96 -23.07 26.68 -30.68
CA CYS A 96 -22.97 25.87 -31.89
C CYS A 96 -24.17 26.10 -32.81
N PRO A 97 -23.97 26.55 -34.09
CA PRO A 97 -25.07 26.85 -35.00
C PRO A 97 -25.88 25.60 -35.40
N THR A 98 -25.29 24.41 -35.35
CA THR A 98 -25.93 23.18 -35.79
C THR A 98 -26.89 22.60 -34.74
N CYS A 99 -26.55 22.69 -33.46
CA CYS A 99 -27.36 22.11 -32.37
C CYS A 99 -27.94 23.16 -31.42
N HIS A 100 -27.69 24.46 -31.69
CA HIS A 100 -28.20 25.59 -30.91
C HIS A 100 -27.93 25.42 -29.40
N GLY A 101 -26.71 24.95 -29.04
CA GLY A 101 -26.32 24.74 -27.64
C GLY A 101 -26.69 23.37 -27.05
N SER A 102 -27.54 22.59 -27.72
CA SER A 102 -27.97 21.30 -27.20
C SER A 102 -26.89 20.21 -27.22
N GLY A 103 -25.86 20.36 -28.10
CA GLY A 103 -24.75 19.43 -28.36
C GLY A 103 -25.21 18.09 -28.95
N GLN A 104 -26.48 17.96 -29.27
CA GLN A 104 -27.08 16.79 -29.91
C GLN A 104 -27.93 17.23 -31.09
N VAL A 105 -28.03 16.37 -32.06
CA VAL A 105 -28.93 16.59 -33.22
C VAL A 105 -29.86 15.39 -33.32
N GLN A 106 -31.11 15.69 -33.59
CA GLN A 106 -32.11 14.65 -33.85
C GLN A 106 -32.08 14.32 -35.34
N SER A 107 -32.03 13.04 -35.64
CA SER A 107 -32.17 12.52 -37.01
C SER A 107 -33.43 11.67 -37.06
N VAL A 108 -34.35 12.05 -37.92
CA VAL A 108 -35.59 11.27 -38.15
C VAL A 108 -35.37 10.46 -39.41
N GLN A 109 -35.35 9.15 -39.25
CA GLN A 109 -35.37 8.18 -40.36
C GLN A 109 -36.81 7.71 -40.60
N ARG A 110 -37.26 7.91 -41.83
CA ARG A 110 -38.54 7.34 -42.29
C ARG A 110 -38.34 5.88 -42.66
N THR A 111 -39.03 4.99 -41.97
CA THR A 111 -39.03 3.57 -42.27
C THR A 111 -40.45 3.15 -42.71
N PRO A 112 -40.64 2.00 -43.39
CA PRO A 112 -41.94 1.49 -43.73
C PRO A 112 -42.89 1.30 -42.54
N PHE A 113 -42.33 1.25 -41.33
CA PHE A 113 -43.10 1.06 -40.08
C PHE A 113 -43.26 2.34 -39.26
N GLY A 114 -42.92 3.52 -39.82
CA GLY A 114 -43.06 4.80 -39.15
C GLY A 114 -41.75 5.62 -39.07
N ASN A 115 -41.83 6.79 -38.47
CA ASN A 115 -40.69 7.68 -38.26
C ASN A 115 -39.96 7.29 -37.01
N ILE A 116 -38.70 6.90 -37.14
CA ILE A 116 -37.80 6.63 -36.02
C ILE A 116 -36.92 7.86 -35.77
N ALA A 117 -37.13 8.51 -34.63
CA ALA A 117 -36.27 9.62 -34.19
C ALA A 117 -35.07 9.05 -33.42
N SER A 118 -33.87 9.30 -33.91
CA SER A 118 -32.62 8.96 -33.21
C SER A 118 -31.86 10.23 -32.84
N THR A 119 -31.34 10.29 -31.63
CA THR A 119 -30.52 11.39 -31.14
C THR A 119 -29.04 11.00 -31.23
N ARG A 120 -28.23 11.82 -31.88
CA ARG A 120 -26.78 11.62 -32.00
C ARG A 120 -26.01 12.84 -31.55
N THR A 121 -24.77 12.63 -31.13
CA THR A 121 -23.87 13.74 -30.78
C THR A 121 -23.68 14.66 -31.97
N CYS A 122 -23.75 15.95 -31.76
CA CYS A 122 -23.51 16.96 -32.79
C CYS A 122 -22.05 16.89 -33.27
N SER A 123 -21.84 16.62 -34.54
CA SER A 123 -20.49 16.49 -35.11
C SER A 123 -19.72 17.84 -35.19
N THR A 124 -20.44 18.97 -35.22
CA THR A 124 -19.81 20.31 -35.30
C THR A 124 -19.16 20.70 -33.98
N CYS A 125 -19.77 20.42 -32.86
CA CYS A 125 -19.25 20.79 -31.53
C CYS A 125 -18.83 19.56 -30.70
N ASN A 126 -18.85 18.35 -31.26
CA ASN A 126 -18.53 17.12 -30.58
C ASN A 126 -19.25 16.93 -29.24
N GLY A 127 -20.48 17.47 -29.18
CA GLY A 127 -21.29 17.37 -27.97
C GLY A 127 -21.14 18.53 -26.99
N GLU A 128 -20.24 19.47 -27.17
CA GLU A 128 -20.02 20.57 -26.23
C GLU A 128 -21.12 21.64 -26.25
N GLY A 129 -21.85 21.77 -27.36
CA GLY A 129 -22.86 22.81 -27.55
C GLY A 129 -22.30 24.17 -27.94
N GLU A 130 -21.00 24.32 -27.84
CA GLU A 130 -20.24 25.53 -28.14
C GLU A 130 -19.14 25.24 -29.16
N VAL A 131 -18.75 26.25 -29.94
CA VAL A 131 -17.65 26.20 -30.91
C VAL A 131 -16.67 27.36 -30.67
N ILE A 132 -15.41 27.12 -30.97
CA ILE A 132 -14.35 28.12 -30.87
C ILE A 132 -13.87 28.45 -32.29
N ASP A 133 -14.17 29.66 -32.75
CA ASP A 133 -13.74 30.12 -34.09
C ASP A 133 -12.24 30.41 -34.14
N SER A 134 -11.72 30.97 -33.06
CA SER A 134 -10.31 31.32 -32.92
C SER A 134 -9.70 30.61 -31.72
N PRO A 135 -9.07 29.44 -31.90
CA PRO A 135 -8.48 28.70 -30.81
C PRO A 135 -7.26 29.41 -30.21
N CYS A 136 -7.08 29.25 -28.89
CA CYS A 136 -5.90 29.74 -28.19
C CYS A 136 -4.64 29.09 -28.76
N SER A 137 -3.64 29.87 -29.08
CA SER A 137 -2.39 29.41 -29.70
C SER A 137 -1.57 28.48 -28.78
N LYS A 138 -1.73 28.60 -27.45
CA LYS A 138 -0.97 27.84 -26.47
C LYS A 138 -1.59 26.45 -26.17
N CYS A 139 -2.90 26.37 -26.03
CA CYS A 139 -3.60 25.13 -25.71
C CYS A 139 -4.34 24.51 -26.91
N HIS A 140 -4.34 25.18 -28.07
CA HIS A 140 -5.00 24.73 -29.31
C HIS A 140 -6.48 24.34 -29.12
N GLY A 141 -7.21 25.17 -28.36
CA GLY A 141 -8.63 24.98 -28.11
C GLY A 141 -8.96 24.13 -26.87
N LYS A 142 -8.00 23.43 -26.26
CA LYS A 142 -8.26 22.53 -25.15
C LYS A 142 -8.55 23.22 -23.80
N GLY A 143 -8.19 24.49 -23.63
CA GLY A 143 -8.33 25.22 -22.38
C GLY A 143 -7.33 24.82 -21.29
N SER A 144 -6.66 23.67 -21.44
CA SER A 144 -5.68 23.16 -20.50
C SER A 144 -4.36 22.79 -21.16
N ILE A 145 -3.28 22.80 -20.39
CA ILE A 145 -1.93 22.41 -20.82
C ILE A 145 -1.31 21.47 -19.79
N ARG A 146 -0.51 20.54 -20.24
CA ARG A 146 0.24 19.68 -19.32
C ARG A 146 1.46 20.41 -18.77
N LYS A 147 1.59 20.43 -17.45
CA LYS A 147 2.74 21.00 -16.73
C LYS A 147 3.25 20.04 -15.69
N THR A 148 4.58 20.04 -15.54
CA THR A 148 5.22 19.38 -14.39
C THR A 148 5.14 20.32 -13.20
N LYS A 149 4.54 19.84 -12.10
CA LYS A 149 4.46 20.55 -10.83
C LYS A 149 5.19 19.77 -9.75
N THR A 150 6.01 20.47 -8.97
CA THR A 150 6.63 19.91 -7.78
C THR A 150 5.73 20.19 -6.58
N ILE A 151 5.38 19.14 -5.86
CA ILE A 151 4.52 19.20 -4.66
C ILE A 151 5.36 18.71 -3.48
N GLU A 152 5.38 19.46 -2.39
CA GLU A 152 5.96 19.02 -1.14
C GLU A 152 4.95 18.14 -0.41
N VAL A 153 5.39 16.96 -0.01
CA VAL A 153 4.61 15.95 0.70
C VAL A 153 5.26 15.70 2.04
N ASP A 154 4.51 15.86 3.10
CA ASP A 154 4.95 15.53 4.45
C ASP A 154 4.61 14.07 4.75
N ILE A 155 5.65 13.26 4.88
CA ILE A 155 5.54 11.84 5.22
C ILE A 155 5.60 11.74 6.75
N PRO A 156 4.52 11.30 7.40
CA PRO A 156 4.48 11.24 8.86
C PRO A 156 5.39 10.14 9.40
N ALA A 157 5.96 10.37 10.58
CA ALA A 157 6.73 9.38 11.31
C ALA A 157 5.88 8.13 11.59
N GLY A 158 6.49 6.96 11.45
CA GLY A 158 5.83 5.68 11.69
C GLY A 158 5.02 5.13 10.52
N ILE A 159 5.06 5.79 9.35
CA ILE A 159 4.38 5.29 8.16
C ILE A 159 4.88 3.90 7.77
N ASP A 160 3.98 3.06 7.26
CA ASP A 160 4.33 1.70 6.85
C ASP A 160 4.41 1.55 5.32
N ASN A 161 5.04 0.45 4.90
CA ASN A 161 5.14 0.12 3.48
C ASN A 161 3.75 -0.06 2.85
N GLY A 162 3.55 0.49 1.66
CA GLY A 162 2.28 0.41 0.93
C GLY A 162 1.19 1.36 1.43
N GLN A 163 1.41 2.12 2.49
CA GLN A 163 0.45 3.12 2.93
C GLN A 163 0.34 4.28 1.95
N MET A 164 -0.86 4.86 1.85
CA MET A 164 -1.15 5.94 0.92
C MET A 164 -1.44 7.25 1.67
N ILE A 165 -0.81 8.32 1.20
CA ILE A 165 -1.08 9.69 1.63
C ILE A 165 -1.94 10.37 0.58
N LYS A 166 -3.10 10.89 0.99
CA LYS A 166 -4.02 11.62 0.12
C LYS A 166 -3.77 13.12 0.21
N LEU A 167 -3.55 13.75 -0.94
CA LEU A 167 -3.45 15.20 -1.09
C LEU A 167 -4.65 15.69 -1.92
N GLY A 168 -5.62 16.32 -1.26
CA GLY A 168 -6.86 16.78 -1.86
C GLY A 168 -6.62 17.83 -2.95
N GLY A 169 -7.34 17.73 -4.08
CA GLY A 169 -7.29 18.70 -5.17
C GLY A 169 -5.96 18.80 -5.91
N GLN A 170 -5.05 17.83 -5.76
CA GLN A 170 -3.75 17.81 -6.44
C GLN A 170 -3.73 16.85 -7.65
N GLY A 171 -4.87 16.27 -8.03
CA GLY A 171 -5.03 15.43 -9.21
C GLY A 171 -5.18 16.20 -10.52
N GLU A 172 -5.73 15.53 -11.54
CA GLU A 172 -6.01 16.11 -12.85
C GLU A 172 -7.09 17.22 -12.77
N LEU A 173 -7.06 18.12 -13.71
CA LEU A 173 -8.06 19.17 -13.86
C LEU A 173 -9.43 18.53 -14.18
N GLY A 174 -10.49 18.99 -13.52
CA GLY A 174 -11.86 18.63 -13.88
C GLY A 174 -12.28 19.23 -15.21
N THR A 175 -13.32 18.64 -15.80
CA THR A 175 -13.90 19.17 -17.03
C THR A 175 -15.14 20.02 -16.74
N ARG A 176 -15.44 20.97 -17.61
CA ARG A 176 -16.62 21.87 -17.51
C ARG A 176 -16.74 22.57 -16.16
N GLY A 177 -15.63 23.06 -15.60
CA GLY A 177 -15.63 23.73 -14.30
C GLY A 177 -15.75 22.77 -13.10
N GLY A 178 -15.58 21.47 -13.31
CA GLY A 178 -15.55 20.48 -12.22
C GLY A 178 -14.29 20.62 -11.37
N PRO A 179 -14.33 20.14 -10.11
CA PRO A 179 -13.20 20.19 -9.20
C PRO A 179 -12.07 19.29 -9.69
N ARG A 180 -10.86 19.57 -9.26
CA ARG A 180 -9.71 18.69 -9.49
C ARG A 180 -9.91 17.34 -8.78
N GLY A 181 -9.26 16.31 -9.31
CA GLY A 181 -9.05 15.04 -8.61
C GLY A 181 -8.06 15.18 -7.45
N ASP A 182 -7.76 14.10 -6.80
CA ASP A 182 -6.81 14.00 -5.69
C ASP A 182 -5.50 13.36 -6.15
N LEU A 183 -4.42 13.61 -5.40
CA LEU A 183 -3.15 12.94 -5.57
C LEU A 183 -2.97 11.95 -4.42
N TYR A 184 -2.73 10.69 -4.76
CA TYR A 184 -2.40 9.62 -3.83
C TYR A 184 -0.92 9.29 -3.95
N ILE A 185 -0.19 9.43 -2.85
CA ILE A 185 1.21 9.04 -2.75
C ILE A 185 1.27 7.67 -2.05
N GLU A 186 1.66 6.65 -2.79
CA GLU A 186 1.96 5.33 -2.27
C GLU A 186 3.40 5.31 -1.77
N VAL A 187 3.57 5.08 -0.48
CA VAL A 187 4.89 5.02 0.15
C VAL A 187 5.46 3.62 0.03
N ASN A 188 6.64 3.51 -0.57
CA ASN A 188 7.40 2.26 -0.66
C ASN A 188 8.64 2.38 0.23
N VAL A 189 8.67 1.63 1.33
CA VAL A 189 9.77 1.61 2.28
C VAL A 189 10.81 0.59 1.85
N GLN A 190 12.06 1.03 1.72
CA GLN A 190 13.18 0.15 1.39
C GLN A 190 13.51 -0.75 2.59
N SER A 191 13.88 -2.00 2.31
CA SER A 191 14.38 -2.91 3.34
C SER A 191 15.68 -2.40 3.94
N HIS A 192 15.85 -2.57 5.26
CA HIS A 192 17.08 -2.24 5.96
C HIS A 192 17.98 -3.48 6.11
N PRO A 193 19.31 -3.35 6.00
CA PRO A 193 20.21 -4.51 6.09
C PRO A 193 20.26 -5.16 7.47
N LEU A 194 19.97 -4.42 8.53
CA LEU A 194 20.06 -4.91 9.92
C LEU A 194 18.68 -5.07 10.57
N PHE A 195 17.74 -4.20 10.24
CA PHE A 195 16.47 -4.13 10.94
C PHE A 195 15.34 -4.74 10.13
N THR A 196 14.49 -5.49 10.81
CA THR A 196 13.20 -5.96 10.30
C THR A 196 12.09 -5.32 11.11
N ARG A 197 11.02 -4.89 10.45
CA ARG A 197 9.86 -4.24 11.05
C ARG A 197 8.70 -5.21 11.17
N ASP A 198 8.04 -5.18 12.33
CA ASP A 198 6.72 -5.78 12.53
C ASP A 198 5.82 -4.79 13.27
N GLY A 199 4.85 -4.22 12.56
CA GLY A 199 4.05 -3.13 13.06
C GLY A 199 4.89 -1.91 13.45
N TYR A 200 5.01 -1.64 14.74
CA TYR A 200 5.85 -0.55 15.28
C TYR A 200 7.10 -1.07 16.00
N ASP A 201 7.25 -2.37 16.10
CA ASP A 201 8.40 -3.00 16.71
C ASP A 201 9.50 -3.25 15.67
N VAL A 202 10.74 -3.28 16.13
CA VAL A 202 11.93 -3.46 15.31
C VAL A 202 12.68 -4.69 15.80
N TYR A 203 13.08 -5.55 14.90
CA TYR A 203 13.84 -6.76 15.17
C TYR A 203 15.23 -6.63 14.61
N LEU A 204 16.21 -7.06 15.41
CA LEU A 204 17.62 -7.10 15.08
C LEU A 204 18.17 -8.48 15.44
N GLU A 205 18.87 -9.13 14.52
CA GLU A 205 19.71 -10.28 14.85
C GLU A 205 21.15 -9.80 15.09
N MET A 206 21.68 -10.12 16.27
CA MET A 206 23.00 -9.65 16.68
C MET A 206 23.89 -10.83 17.03
N PRO A 207 25.02 -11.01 16.33
CA PRO A 207 26.00 -12.00 16.70
C PRO A 207 26.77 -11.57 17.96
N ILE A 208 26.95 -12.49 18.88
CA ILE A 208 27.82 -12.35 20.05
C ILE A 208 28.79 -13.52 20.10
N THR A 209 29.96 -13.31 20.68
CA THR A 209 30.95 -14.36 20.83
C THR A 209 30.56 -15.35 21.92
N PHE A 210 31.09 -16.57 21.84
CA PHE A 210 30.92 -17.59 22.89
C PHE A 210 31.37 -17.06 24.28
N ALA A 211 32.47 -16.32 24.34
CA ALA A 211 32.97 -15.77 25.60
C ALA A 211 31.98 -14.74 26.19
N GLN A 212 31.46 -13.82 25.37
CA GLN A 212 30.46 -12.83 25.79
C GLN A 212 29.16 -13.50 26.28
N ALA A 213 28.74 -14.55 25.59
CA ALA A 213 27.54 -15.30 25.98
C ALA A 213 27.71 -16.05 27.31
N THR A 214 28.91 -16.57 27.56
CA THR A 214 29.19 -17.41 28.74
C THR A 214 29.46 -16.57 29.99
N LEU A 215 30.27 -15.52 29.86
CA LEU A 215 30.74 -14.70 30.99
C LEU A 215 29.87 -13.46 31.24
N GLY A 216 28.97 -13.14 30.29
CA GLY A 216 28.30 -11.87 30.24
C GLY A 216 29.25 -10.78 29.70
N ASP A 217 28.69 -9.74 29.11
CA ASP A 217 29.45 -8.60 28.59
C ASP A 217 28.53 -7.41 28.32
N LYS A 218 29.13 -6.23 28.23
CA LYS A 218 28.47 -5.01 27.76
C LYS A 218 28.67 -4.85 26.27
N ILE A 219 27.60 -4.96 25.51
CA ILE A 219 27.62 -4.86 24.04
C ILE A 219 26.99 -3.57 23.56
N GLN A 220 27.47 -3.07 22.41
CA GLN A 220 26.89 -1.91 21.73
C GLN A 220 25.83 -2.37 20.73
N VAL A 221 24.57 -2.17 21.08
CA VAL A 221 23.42 -2.56 20.23
C VAL A 221 23.04 -1.38 19.34
N PRO A 222 23.04 -1.53 18.01
CA PRO A 222 22.50 -0.51 17.11
C PRO A 222 20.98 -0.38 17.30
N THR A 223 20.51 0.86 17.34
CA THR A 223 19.11 1.22 17.39
C THR A 223 18.82 2.29 16.34
N LEU A 224 17.56 2.62 16.11
CA LEU A 224 17.17 3.71 15.20
C LEU A 224 17.71 5.08 15.65
N ASP A 225 17.90 5.27 16.97
CA ASP A 225 18.40 6.53 17.54
C ASP A 225 19.94 6.56 17.70
N GLY A 226 20.64 5.51 17.27
CA GLY A 226 22.07 5.33 17.45
C GLY A 226 22.39 4.08 18.28
N LYS A 227 23.59 4.00 18.83
CA LYS A 227 24.04 2.83 19.61
C LYS A 227 23.65 2.97 21.08
N VAL A 228 23.19 1.88 21.67
CA VAL A 228 22.85 1.77 23.09
C VAL A 228 23.67 0.66 23.70
N GLU A 229 24.29 0.92 24.87
CA GLU A 229 24.97 -0.11 25.65
C GLU A 229 23.92 -1.02 26.30
N TYR A 230 24.12 -2.34 26.14
CA TYR A 230 23.25 -3.36 26.75
C TYR A 230 24.13 -4.40 27.45
N GLU A 231 23.76 -4.76 28.67
CA GLU A 231 24.46 -5.77 29.45
C GLU A 231 23.83 -7.14 29.17
N VAL A 232 24.63 -8.02 28.54
CA VAL A 232 24.25 -9.40 28.27
C VAL A 232 24.53 -10.23 29.52
N PRO A 233 23.54 -10.89 30.13
CA PRO A 233 23.76 -11.75 31.29
C PRO A 233 24.65 -12.95 30.96
N GLU A 234 25.39 -13.41 31.99
CA GLU A 234 26.16 -14.67 31.90
C GLU A 234 25.24 -15.86 31.57
N GLY A 235 25.76 -16.81 30.81
CA GLY A 235 25.01 -18.01 30.43
C GLY A 235 23.93 -17.77 29.36
N THR A 236 23.96 -16.63 28.67
CA THR A 236 23.01 -16.30 27.60
C THR A 236 23.07 -17.34 26.48
N GLN A 237 21.94 -17.92 26.12
CA GLN A 237 21.84 -18.93 25.07
C GLN A 237 21.57 -18.29 23.70
N THR A 238 22.00 -18.98 22.63
CA THR A 238 21.66 -18.56 21.26
C THR A 238 20.13 -18.57 21.06
N GLY A 239 19.61 -17.54 20.41
CA GLY A 239 18.16 -17.35 20.21
C GLY A 239 17.48 -16.57 21.35
N THR A 240 18.18 -16.23 22.43
CA THR A 240 17.64 -15.33 23.48
C THR A 240 17.28 -13.99 22.87
N VAL A 241 16.11 -13.44 23.25
CA VAL A 241 15.61 -12.17 22.75
C VAL A 241 15.58 -11.15 23.89
N PHE A 242 16.29 -10.05 23.71
CA PHE A 242 16.29 -8.93 24.63
C PHE A 242 15.37 -7.82 24.10
N ARG A 243 14.61 -7.20 24.99
CA ARG A 243 13.70 -6.11 24.66
C ARG A 243 14.27 -4.77 25.10
N LEU A 244 14.46 -3.87 24.16
CA LEU A 244 14.81 -2.47 24.38
C LEU A 244 13.55 -1.62 24.31
N LYS A 245 12.99 -1.27 25.46
CA LYS A 245 11.71 -0.56 25.56
C LYS A 245 11.78 0.83 24.92
N GLY A 246 10.80 1.15 24.06
CA GLY A 246 10.67 2.47 23.43
C GLY A 246 11.72 2.75 22.34
N LYS A 247 12.49 1.73 21.88
CA LYS A 247 13.49 1.87 20.80
C LYS A 247 12.98 1.43 19.44
N GLY A 248 11.68 1.14 19.32
CA GLY A 248 11.01 0.87 18.05
C GLY A 248 10.59 2.13 17.29
N ILE A 249 9.68 1.95 16.34
CA ILE A 249 9.14 3.01 15.47
C ILE A 249 8.06 3.80 16.20
N PRO A 250 8.00 5.12 16.04
CA PRO A 250 6.90 5.93 16.56
C PRO A 250 5.56 5.50 15.96
N LYS A 251 4.51 5.47 16.76
CA LYS A 251 3.15 5.22 16.27
C LYS A 251 2.61 6.46 15.56
N LEU A 252 1.93 6.26 14.44
CA LEU A 252 1.31 7.34 13.69
C LEU A 252 0.44 8.23 14.60
N LYS A 253 0.64 9.54 14.53
CA LYS A 253 -0.11 10.55 15.32
C LYS A 253 -0.04 10.36 16.84
N SER A 254 1.01 9.72 17.35
CA SER A 254 1.19 9.47 18.78
C SER A 254 2.66 9.65 19.16
N ASN A 255 2.91 10.02 20.41
CA ASN A 255 4.27 10.09 20.97
C ASN A 255 4.75 8.74 21.51
N VAL A 256 3.91 7.70 21.42
CA VAL A 256 4.26 6.35 21.86
C VAL A 256 5.09 5.67 20.78
N ARG A 257 6.15 5.00 21.18
CA ARG A 257 7.00 4.17 20.29
C ARG A 257 6.80 2.69 20.58
N GLY A 258 7.03 1.87 19.59
CA GLY A 258 7.21 0.44 19.77
C GLY A 258 8.54 0.12 20.46
N ASP A 259 8.89 -1.14 20.53
CA ASP A 259 10.09 -1.64 21.18
C ASP A 259 11.06 -2.22 20.13
N GLN A 260 12.32 -2.36 20.53
CA GLN A 260 13.28 -3.09 19.71
C GLN A 260 13.57 -4.44 20.37
N TYR A 261 13.48 -5.49 19.59
CA TYR A 261 13.82 -6.86 20.00
C TYR A 261 15.13 -7.26 19.37
N VAL A 262 16.09 -7.64 20.22
CA VAL A 262 17.43 -8.05 19.84
C VAL A 262 17.57 -9.54 20.08
N LYS A 263 17.56 -10.32 19.01
CA LYS A 263 17.79 -11.76 19.05
C LYS A 263 19.29 -12.02 18.93
N VAL A 264 19.89 -12.56 19.96
CA VAL A 264 21.32 -12.88 19.94
C VAL A 264 21.58 -14.25 19.34
N THR A 265 22.63 -14.32 18.55
CA THR A 265 23.13 -15.56 17.96
C THR A 265 24.59 -15.75 18.40
N VAL A 266 24.86 -16.84 19.10
CA VAL A 266 26.23 -17.13 19.57
C VAL A 266 27.05 -17.66 18.42
N GLU A 267 28.11 -16.92 18.07
CA GLU A 267 29.06 -17.34 17.04
C GLU A 267 30.20 -18.17 17.65
N ILE A 268 30.36 -19.37 17.13
CA ILE A 268 31.47 -20.24 17.47
C ILE A 268 32.63 -19.95 16.51
N PRO A 269 33.84 -19.68 17.02
CA PRO A 269 34.98 -19.37 16.16
C PRO A 269 35.37 -20.56 15.28
N LYS A 270 35.41 -20.32 13.96
CA LYS A 270 35.70 -21.36 12.95
C LYS A 270 37.16 -21.77 12.89
N LYS A 271 38.09 -20.89 13.29
CA LYS A 271 39.53 -21.13 13.26
C LYS A 271 40.14 -20.81 14.63
N LEU A 272 40.73 -21.82 15.25
CA LEU A 272 41.42 -21.70 16.54
C LEU A 272 42.91 -22.06 16.34
N ASN A 273 43.80 -21.32 17.00
CA ASN A 273 45.17 -21.71 17.13
C ASN A 273 45.33 -22.83 18.18
N GLU A 274 46.52 -23.48 18.26
CA GLU A 274 46.71 -24.63 19.15
C GLU A 274 46.50 -24.27 20.64
N LYS A 275 46.97 -23.09 21.06
CA LYS A 275 46.78 -22.62 22.44
C LYS A 275 45.28 -22.42 22.78
N GLN A 276 44.51 -21.87 21.84
CA GLN A 276 43.05 -21.69 22.01
C GLN A 276 42.33 -23.06 22.09
N LYS A 277 42.74 -24.03 21.26
CA LYS A 277 42.21 -25.38 21.32
C LYS A 277 42.52 -26.06 22.66
N GLU A 278 43.69 -25.82 23.22
CA GLU A 278 44.11 -26.31 24.51
C GLU A 278 43.21 -25.78 25.65
N LEU A 279 43.03 -24.46 25.70
CA LEU A 279 42.14 -23.79 26.65
C LEU A 279 40.68 -24.29 26.55
N VAL A 280 40.17 -24.50 25.34
CA VAL A 280 38.82 -25.05 25.17
C VAL A 280 38.74 -26.52 25.63
N ARG A 281 39.81 -27.33 25.47
CA ARG A 281 39.85 -28.71 26.00
C ARG A 281 39.91 -28.72 27.54
N GLU A 282 40.68 -27.79 28.13
CA GLU A 282 40.74 -27.66 29.61
C GLU A 282 39.36 -27.26 30.15
N PHE A 283 38.74 -26.24 29.53
CA PHE A 283 37.36 -25.84 29.88
C PHE A 283 36.36 -27.01 29.77
N ALA A 284 36.45 -27.79 28.71
CA ALA A 284 35.59 -28.98 28.55
C ALA A 284 35.80 -30.04 29.63
N LYS A 285 37.05 -30.24 30.08
CA LYS A 285 37.41 -31.11 31.15
C LYS A 285 36.80 -30.66 32.48
N GLU A 286 36.93 -29.39 32.83
CA GLU A 286 36.37 -28.80 34.05
C GLU A 286 34.85 -28.89 34.07
N CYS A 287 34.19 -28.80 32.91
CA CYS A 287 32.77 -28.99 32.75
C CYS A 287 32.35 -30.48 32.77
N GLY A 288 33.25 -31.42 32.94
CA GLY A 288 32.97 -32.86 32.89
C GLY A 288 32.54 -33.38 31.52
N GLN A 289 32.85 -32.63 30.46
CA GLN A 289 32.49 -32.97 29.08
C GLN A 289 33.73 -33.42 28.31
N GLU A 290 33.94 -34.73 28.19
CA GLU A 290 34.95 -35.24 27.24
C GLU A 290 34.42 -35.13 25.81
N VAL A 291 35.11 -34.43 24.96
CA VAL A 291 34.75 -34.15 23.54
C VAL A 291 34.52 -35.45 22.75
N HIS A 292 35.19 -36.58 23.18
CA HIS A 292 35.06 -37.88 22.54
C HIS A 292 33.87 -38.73 23.02
N GLN A 293 33.29 -38.49 24.21
CA GLN A 293 32.18 -39.31 24.75
C GLN A 293 30.88 -39.09 23.95
N ARG A 294 30.62 -37.88 23.40
CA ARG A 294 29.41 -37.61 22.64
C ARG A 294 29.38 -38.33 21.28
N GLN A 295 30.56 -38.52 20.66
CA GLN A 295 30.66 -39.28 19.41
C GLN A 295 30.54 -40.81 19.69
N LYS A 296 31.14 -41.32 20.78
CA LYS A 296 30.95 -42.73 21.16
C LYS A 296 29.52 -43.07 21.46
N THR A 297 28.78 -42.25 22.23
CA THR A 297 27.38 -42.53 22.57
C THR A 297 26.46 -42.55 21.35
N LEU A 298 26.72 -41.73 20.33
CA LEU A 298 25.95 -41.74 19.09
C LEU A 298 26.34 -42.94 18.21
N SER A 299 27.62 -43.22 18.11
CA SER A 299 28.16 -44.43 17.43
C SER A 299 27.63 -45.71 18.04
N ASP A 300 27.67 -45.81 19.38
CA ASP A 300 27.16 -46.99 20.10
C ASP A 300 25.63 -47.19 19.93
N LYS A 301 24.88 -46.10 19.84
CA LYS A 301 23.44 -46.16 19.52
C LYS A 301 23.19 -46.60 18.11
N ILE A 302 23.99 -46.10 17.16
CA ILE A 302 23.92 -46.50 15.76
C ILE A 302 24.32 -47.97 15.60
N ASP A 303 25.41 -48.39 16.20
CA ASP A 303 25.87 -49.80 16.17
C ASP A 303 24.87 -50.75 16.83
N ASN A 304 24.28 -50.37 17.94
CA ASN A 304 23.22 -51.18 18.58
C ASN A 304 21.96 -51.22 17.72
N PHE A 305 21.58 -50.15 17.04
CA PHE A 305 20.48 -50.16 16.10
C PHE A 305 20.72 -51.10 14.92
N PHE A 306 21.90 -51.09 14.32
CA PHE A 306 22.27 -52.01 13.26
C PHE A 306 22.47 -53.45 13.70
N LYS A 307 22.95 -53.70 14.92
CA LYS A 307 23.03 -55.07 15.52
C LYS A 307 21.63 -55.66 15.71
N ASN A 308 20.67 -54.84 16.11
CA ASN A 308 19.28 -55.28 16.31
C ASN A 308 18.54 -55.53 14.99
N LEU A 309 18.91 -54.81 13.90
CA LEU A 309 18.36 -55.07 12.57
C LEU A 309 18.89 -56.36 11.93
N LYS A 310 20.09 -56.82 12.31
CA LYS A 310 20.68 -58.09 11.79
C LYS A 310 20.21 -59.34 12.56
N LYS A 311 19.43 -59.20 13.66
CA LYS A 311 18.87 -60.30 14.46
C LYS A 311 17.40 -60.59 14.14
N LYS A 312 16.82 -59.89 13.19
CA LYS A 312 15.52 -60.21 12.58
C LYS A 312 15.75 -60.72 11.15
#